data_2913d89cff23d03154c6422bbd440f66
#
_entry.id   2913d89cff23d03154c6422bbd440f66
#
_cell.length_a   1.000
_cell.length_b   1.000
_cell.length_c   1.000
_cell.angle_alpha   90.00
_cell.angle_beta   90.00
_cell.angle_gamma   90.00
#
_symmetry.space_group_name_H-M   'P 1'
#
loop_
_entity.id
_entity.type
_entity.pdbx_description
1 polymer ?
#
loop_
_entity_poly.entity_id
_entity_poly.type
_entity_poly.pdbx_seq_one_letter_code
_entity_poly.pdbx_strand_id
1 'polypeptide(L)'
;MTKSGTKSSHKSGLAPGSLIHIGDIHHPDTKLTLIDYSEDHCEQRSLSSIDDSLKYRDQDSITWVTIEGLADASSVESIGEHFNIHPLVLEDILNTHQRPKLEEHEDYLYIVLKSLAPDNDQFNIAYEQVSLIVLKNFVFAFKEKTDSLFSLVATRIENSHGRVRSLGSDYLMYSLLDTIVDQNFGILDQLDETLAALEDDIFTDPTPKMLEKIHQIKLEVIKMRRYISPVRDLSANLLRSESELIKPSTQIYLRDVHDHVMRIIESIYTHRDILSSLLDLYLSRPR
;
A
#
# COMPACT_ATOMS: atom_id res chain seq x y z
N MET A 1 17.37 -9.67 11.29
CA MET A 1 18.35 -9.81 10.18
C MET A 1 17.56 -10.07 8.91
N THR A 2 17.35 -9.04 8.08
CA THR A 2 16.76 -9.18 6.74
C THR A 2 17.71 -10.00 5.87
N LYS A 3 17.25 -11.11 5.32
CA LYS A 3 18.01 -11.83 4.29
C LYS A 3 18.05 -10.93 3.05
N SER A 4 19.25 -10.69 2.50
CA SER A 4 19.42 -9.95 1.25
C SER A 4 18.55 -10.57 0.18
N GLY A 5 17.55 -9.82 -0.28
CA GLY A 5 16.62 -10.26 -1.30
C GLY A 5 17.24 -10.28 -2.71
N THR A 6 16.50 -10.83 -3.64
CA THR A 6 16.93 -10.95 -5.05
C THR A 6 16.90 -9.57 -5.72
N LYS A 7 18.01 -9.13 -6.30
CA LYS A 7 18.10 -7.84 -7.01
C LYS A 7 17.39 -7.90 -8.37
N SER A 8 16.84 -6.77 -8.83
CA SER A 8 16.20 -6.65 -10.15
C SER A 8 17.11 -7.10 -11.32
N SER A 9 18.43 -7.01 -11.15
CA SER A 9 19.41 -7.49 -12.14
C SER A 9 19.37 -9.02 -12.36
N HIS A 10 18.84 -9.80 -11.42
CA HIS A 10 18.70 -11.26 -11.56
C HIS A 10 17.57 -11.66 -12.55
N LYS A 11 16.70 -10.71 -12.92
CA LYS A 11 15.67 -10.93 -13.97
C LYS A 11 16.20 -10.86 -15.39
N SER A 12 17.40 -10.33 -15.59
CA SER A 12 17.97 -10.16 -16.91
C SER A 12 18.15 -11.53 -17.60
N GLY A 13 17.36 -11.76 -18.66
CA GLY A 13 17.43 -13.01 -19.45
C GLY A 13 16.40 -14.08 -19.10
N LEU A 14 15.52 -13.84 -18.10
CA LEU A 14 14.39 -14.72 -17.82
C LEU A 14 13.22 -14.45 -18.78
N ALA A 15 12.39 -15.48 -19.02
CA ALA A 15 11.17 -15.31 -19.80
C ALA A 15 10.18 -14.36 -19.09
N PRO A 16 9.41 -13.55 -19.84
CA PRO A 16 8.31 -12.77 -19.27
C PRO A 16 7.33 -13.69 -18.53
N GLY A 17 6.84 -13.24 -17.35
CA GLY A 17 5.95 -14.04 -16.51
C GLY A 17 6.67 -15.04 -15.59
N SER A 18 8.01 -14.98 -15.47
CA SER A 18 8.74 -15.80 -14.52
C SER A 18 8.43 -15.39 -13.08
N LEU A 19 7.89 -16.31 -12.28
CA LEU A 19 7.46 -16.07 -10.91
C LEU A 19 8.64 -16.19 -9.94
N ILE A 20 9.39 -15.10 -9.79
CA ILE A 20 10.53 -15.01 -8.86
C ILE A 20 10.35 -13.76 -8.00
N HIS A 21 10.45 -13.95 -6.69
CA HIS A 21 10.42 -12.83 -5.75
C HIS A 21 11.63 -11.91 -5.96
N ILE A 22 11.36 -10.62 -6.13
CA ILE A 22 12.37 -9.55 -6.22
C ILE A 22 12.06 -8.52 -5.16
N GLY A 23 13.01 -8.31 -4.25
CA GLY A 23 12.90 -7.43 -3.10
C GLY A 23 13.49 -8.05 -1.86
N ASP A 24 13.32 -7.41 -0.73
CA ASP A 24 13.76 -7.92 0.56
C ASP A 24 12.78 -8.99 1.06
N ILE A 25 13.32 -10.12 1.56
CA ILE A 25 12.51 -11.16 2.18
C ILE A 25 12.30 -10.79 3.64
N HIS A 26 11.12 -10.32 3.97
CA HIS A 26 10.75 -9.96 5.34
C HIS A 26 10.28 -11.17 6.16
N HIS A 27 9.52 -12.08 5.54
CA HIS A 27 9.06 -13.33 6.13
C HIS A 27 9.35 -14.51 5.20
N PRO A 28 9.97 -15.60 5.71
CA PRO A 28 10.23 -16.78 4.91
C PRO A 28 8.95 -17.60 4.65
N ASP A 29 7.98 -17.53 5.56
CA ASP A 29 6.74 -18.28 5.48
C ASP A 29 5.60 -17.38 4.99
N THR A 30 4.74 -17.93 4.14
CA THR A 30 3.54 -17.25 3.66
C THR A 30 2.38 -17.57 4.60
N LYS A 31 1.69 -16.52 5.08
CA LYS A 31 0.48 -16.64 5.87
C LYS A 31 -0.73 -16.27 5.03
N LEU A 32 -1.74 -17.13 5.01
CA LEU A 32 -2.98 -16.95 4.30
C LEU A 32 -4.12 -16.76 5.30
N THR A 33 -4.85 -15.65 5.17
CA THR A 33 -6.03 -15.35 5.99
C THR A 33 -7.20 -15.06 5.06
N LEU A 34 -8.35 -15.68 5.31
CA LEU A 34 -9.58 -15.46 4.57
C LEU A 34 -10.63 -14.87 5.48
N ILE A 35 -11.35 -13.87 4.99
CA ILE A 35 -12.60 -13.36 5.55
C ILE A 35 -13.65 -13.46 4.46
N ASP A 36 -14.69 -14.25 4.70
CA ASP A 36 -15.86 -14.35 3.85
C ASP A 36 -17.06 -13.72 4.55
N TYR A 37 -17.80 -12.86 3.85
CA TYR A 37 -18.89 -12.14 4.48
C TYR A 37 -20.01 -11.78 3.51
N SER A 38 -21.20 -11.66 4.09
CA SER A 38 -22.40 -11.06 3.52
C SER A 38 -23.08 -10.16 4.56
N GLU A 39 -24.26 -9.64 4.28
CA GLU A 39 -24.99 -8.84 5.29
C GLU A 39 -25.18 -9.60 6.60
N ASP A 40 -25.53 -10.88 6.53
CA ASP A 40 -25.91 -11.71 7.68
C ASP A 40 -24.82 -12.70 8.13
N HIS A 41 -23.73 -12.82 7.36
CA HIS A 41 -22.66 -13.80 7.61
C HIS A 41 -21.30 -13.16 7.65
N CYS A 42 -20.43 -13.70 8.51
CA CYS A 42 -19.01 -13.41 8.50
C CYS A 42 -18.23 -14.59 9.08
N GLU A 43 -17.30 -15.10 8.31
CA GLU A 43 -16.36 -16.15 8.72
C GLU A 43 -14.93 -15.66 8.51
N GLN A 44 -14.09 -15.79 9.53
CA GLN A 44 -12.64 -15.56 9.39
C GLN A 44 -11.89 -16.83 9.70
N ARG A 45 -10.88 -17.17 8.89
CA ARG A 45 -10.03 -18.32 9.11
C ARG A 45 -8.67 -18.20 8.44
N SER A 46 -7.69 -18.96 8.95
CA SER A 46 -6.44 -19.21 8.26
C SER A 46 -6.63 -20.30 7.22
N LEU A 47 -5.97 -20.16 6.07
CA LEU A 47 -5.97 -21.15 5.01
C LEU A 47 -4.64 -21.92 5.01
N SER A 48 -4.67 -23.18 4.61
CA SER A 48 -3.47 -23.98 4.36
C SER A 48 -2.97 -23.81 2.92
N SER A 49 -3.88 -23.53 1.98
CA SER A 49 -3.59 -23.25 0.58
C SER A 49 -4.64 -22.31 -0.02
N ILE A 50 -4.36 -21.78 -1.19
CA ILE A 50 -5.34 -20.97 -1.96
C ILE A 50 -6.54 -21.83 -2.38
N ASP A 51 -6.33 -23.12 -2.65
CA ASP A 51 -7.40 -24.04 -3.05
C ASP A 51 -8.54 -24.10 -2.02
N ASP A 52 -8.22 -23.91 -0.72
CA ASP A 52 -9.23 -23.83 0.34
C ASP A 52 -10.21 -22.65 0.18
N SER A 53 -9.84 -21.65 -0.60
CA SER A 53 -10.70 -20.50 -0.90
C SER A 53 -11.66 -20.73 -2.07
N LEU A 54 -11.42 -21.71 -2.92
CA LEU A 54 -12.16 -21.93 -4.16
C LEU A 54 -13.64 -22.27 -3.93
N LYS A 55 -13.98 -22.85 -2.79
CA LYS A 55 -15.37 -23.16 -2.42
C LYS A 55 -16.27 -21.92 -2.30
N TYR A 56 -15.67 -20.72 -2.14
CA TYR A 56 -16.40 -19.45 -2.06
C TYR A 56 -16.61 -18.79 -3.43
N ARG A 57 -15.99 -19.31 -4.50
CA ARG A 57 -15.95 -18.69 -5.83
C ARG A 57 -17.32 -18.45 -6.43
N ASP A 58 -18.22 -19.42 -6.23
CA ASP A 58 -19.57 -19.40 -6.81
C ASP A 58 -20.65 -18.96 -5.79
N GLN A 59 -20.21 -18.32 -4.68
CA GLN A 59 -21.12 -17.78 -3.66
C GLN A 59 -21.39 -16.29 -3.91
N ASP A 60 -22.54 -15.81 -3.40
CA ASP A 60 -22.90 -14.39 -3.49
C ASP A 60 -22.22 -13.53 -2.39
N SER A 61 -21.42 -14.17 -1.51
CA SER A 61 -20.63 -13.49 -0.49
C SER A 61 -19.43 -12.77 -1.10
N ILE A 62 -18.83 -11.85 -0.33
CA ILE A 62 -17.54 -11.23 -0.65
C ILE A 62 -16.45 -11.96 0.11
N THR A 63 -15.47 -12.46 -0.62
CA THR A 63 -14.31 -13.17 -0.06
C THR A 63 -13.08 -12.31 -0.16
N TRP A 64 -12.48 -12.01 0.99
CA TRP A 64 -11.21 -11.32 1.08
C TRP A 64 -10.11 -12.28 1.54
N VAL A 65 -9.08 -12.45 0.71
CA VAL A 65 -7.92 -13.27 1.04
C VAL A 65 -6.69 -12.37 1.16
N THR A 66 -6.04 -12.41 2.32
CA THR A 66 -4.78 -11.71 2.56
C THR A 66 -3.63 -12.70 2.49
N ILE A 67 -2.64 -12.41 1.66
CA ILE A 67 -1.41 -13.15 1.48
C ILE A 67 -0.27 -12.32 2.07
N GLU A 68 0.28 -12.76 3.19
CA GLU A 68 1.37 -12.10 3.91
C GLU A 68 2.65 -12.92 3.79
N GLY A 69 3.73 -12.29 3.30
CA GLY A 69 4.98 -12.98 2.94
C GLY A 69 4.95 -13.50 1.50
N LEU A 70 5.81 -12.95 0.64
CA LEU A 70 5.87 -13.23 -0.80
C LEU A 70 7.14 -14.01 -1.20
N ALA A 71 7.80 -14.64 -0.23
CA ALA A 71 9.03 -15.42 -0.49
C ALA A 71 8.76 -16.69 -1.31
N ASP A 72 7.59 -17.31 -1.12
CA ASP A 72 7.11 -18.45 -1.89
C ASP A 72 6.07 -18.00 -2.91
N ALA A 73 6.34 -18.27 -4.19
CA ALA A 73 5.50 -17.90 -5.31
C ALA A 73 4.27 -18.82 -5.48
N SER A 74 4.21 -19.96 -4.81
CA SER A 74 3.19 -20.99 -5.04
C SER A 74 1.76 -20.48 -4.84
N SER A 75 1.53 -19.67 -3.81
CA SER A 75 0.21 -19.05 -3.58
C SER A 75 -0.19 -18.08 -4.69
N VAL A 76 0.78 -17.30 -5.21
CA VAL A 76 0.56 -16.36 -6.31
C VAL A 76 0.28 -17.11 -7.60
N GLU A 77 1.02 -18.19 -7.88
CA GLU A 77 0.83 -19.06 -9.03
C GLU A 77 -0.56 -19.72 -9.01
N SER A 78 -0.96 -20.30 -7.88
CA SER A 78 -2.29 -20.92 -7.70
C SER A 78 -3.43 -19.91 -7.95
N ILE A 79 -3.31 -18.66 -7.48
CA ILE A 79 -4.29 -17.60 -7.77
C ILE A 79 -4.34 -17.34 -9.29
N GLY A 80 -3.18 -17.28 -9.95
CA GLY A 80 -3.10 -17.07 -11.38
C GLY A 80 -3.85 -18.13 -12.17
N GLU A 81 -3.65 -19.42 -11.83
CA GLU A 81 -4.28 -20.54 -12.48
C GLU A 81 -5.80 -20.59 -12.25
N HIS A 82 -6.24 -20.42 -11.00
CA HIS A 82 -7.65 -20.56 -10.64
C HIS A 82 -8.50 -19.34 -11.03
N PHE A 83 -7.95 -18.13 -11.02
CA PHE A 83 -8.68 -16.89 -11.29
C PHE A 83 -8.30 -16.23 -12.62
N ASN A 84 -7.56 -16.93 -13.47
CA ASN A 84 -7.16 -16.48 -14.80
C ASN A 84 -6.46 -15.11 -14.79
N ILE A 85 -5.54 -14.93 -13.84
CA ILE A 85 -4.76 -13.69 -13.73
C ILE A 85 -3.57 -13.75 -14.68
N HIS A 86 -3.36 -12.67 -15.42
CA HIS A 86 -2.30 -12.59 -16.41
C HIS A 86 -0.90 -12.82 -15.79
N PRO A 87 -0.01 -13.64 -16.40
CA PRO A 87 1.30 -13.95 -15.81
C PRO A 87 2.18 -12.74 -15.50
N LEU A 88 2.10 -11.64 -16.27
CA LEU A 88 2.83 -10.41 -15.98
C LEU A 88 2.33 -9.71 -14.72
N VAL A 89 1.04 -9.82 -14.38
CA VAL A 89 0.50 -9.30 -13.13
C VAL A 89 1.05 -10.09 -11.94
N LEU A 90 1.10 -11.43 -12.05
CA LEU A 90 1.69 -12.29 -11.02
C LEU A 90 3.19 -11.98 -10.82
N GLU A 91 3.90 -11.74 -11.91
CA GLU A 91 5.29 -11.32 -11.89
C GLU A 91 5.46 -9.99 -11.15
N ASP A 92 4.56 -9.02 -11.38
CA ASP A 92 4.59 -7.71 -10.76
C ASP A 92 4.23 -7.74 -9.26
N ILE A 93 3.35 -8.66 -8.84
CA ILE A 93 3.07 -8.90 -7.41
C ILE A 93 4.34 -9.35 -6.68
N LEU A 94 5.12 -10.26 -7.28
CA LEU A 94 6.36 -10.77 -6.71
C LEU A 94 7.54 -9.80 -6.82
N ASN A 95 7.42 -8.76 -7.64
CA ASN A 95 8.41 -7.69 -7.76
C ASN A 95 8.02 -6.51 -6.86
N THR A 96 8.54 -6.48 -5.63
CA THR A 96 8.17 -5.48 -4.62
C THR A 96 8.80 -4.10 -4.84
N HIS A 97 9.36 -3.83 -6.02
CA HIS A 97 9.88 -2.52 -6.44
C HIS A 97 8.97 -1.78 -7.44
N GLN A 98 7.73 -2.22 -7.60
CA GLN A 98 6.77 -1.57 -8.49
C GLN A 98 6.43 -0.14 -8.04
N ARG A 99 6.10 0.69 -9.02
CA ARG A 99 5.48 1.99 -8.75
C ARG A 99 3.97 1.81 -8.58
N PRO A 100 3.31 2.65 -7.79
CA PRO A 100 1.86 2.65 -7.72
C PRO A 100 1.25 2.75 -9.11
N LYS A 101 0.30 1.85 -9.39
CA LYS A 101 -0.41 1.77 -10.68
C LYS A 101 -1.77 1.10 -10.54
N LEU A 102 -2.63 1.36 -11.50
CA LEU A 102 -3.88 0.65 -11.77
C LEU A 102 -3.78 0.01 -13.15
N GLU A 103 -4.14 -1.26 -13.26
CA GLU A 103 -4.38 -1.96 -14.53
C GLU A 103 -5.81 -2.51 -14.51
N GLU A 104 -6.58 -2.17 -15.52
CA GLU A 104 -7.94 -2.66 -15.71
C GLU A 104 -7.92 -3.81 -16.73
N HIS A 105 -8.41 -4.95 -16.28
CA HIS A 105 -8.64 -6.13 -17.11
C HIS A 105 -10.15 -6.40 -17.20
N GLU A 106 -10.56 -7.26 -18.12
CA GLU A 106 -11.99 -7.55 -18.34
C GLU A 106 -12.68 -8.07 -17.06
N ASP A 107 -12.02 -8.99 -16.33
CA ASP A 107 -12.61 -9.69 -15.18
C ASP A 107 -12.06 -9.21 -13.82
N TYR A 108 -11.00 -8.38 -13.80
CA TYR A 108 -10.38 -7.92 -12.55
C TYR A 108 -9.67 -6.58 -12.70
N LEU A 109 -9.50 -5.91 -11.55
CA LEU A 109 -8.61 -4.76 -11.41
C LEU A 109 -7.34 -5.21 -10.69
N TYR A 110 -6.19 -4.74 -11.16
CA TYR A 110 -4.91 -4.89 -10.47
C TYR A 110 -4.40 -3.53 -10.01
N ILE A 111 -4.15 -3.42 -8.70
CA ILE A 111 -3.75 -2.16 -8.06
C ILE A 111 -2.47 -2.41 -7.27
N VAL A 112 -1.49 -1.54 -7.43
CA VAL A 112 -0.26 -1.53 -6.65
C VAL A 112 -0.11 -0.20 -5.94
N LEU A 113 0.19 -0.26 -4.64
CA LEU A 113 0.45 0.89 -3.79
C LEU A 113 1.68 0.63 -2.91
N LYS A 114 2.14 1.68 -2.23
CA LYS A 114 3.08 1.55 -1.12
C LYS A 114 2.38 1.96 0.17
N SER A 115 2.37 1.06 1.14
CA SER A 115 2.10 1.39 2.53
C SER A 115 3.37 2.00 3.12
N LEU A 116 3.21 3.09 3.87
CA LEU A 116 4.26 3.83 4.52
C LEU A 116 4.08 3.74 6.03
N ALA A 117 5.14 3.43 6.76
CA ALA A 117 5.11 3.39 8.21
C ALA A 117 6.39 4.01 8.79
N PRO A 118 6.33 4.66 9.98
CA PRO A 118 7.54 5.08 10.68
C PRO A 118 8.45 3.87 10.99
N ASP A 119 9.75 3.99 10.73
CA ASP A 119 10.71 2.90 10.95
C ASP A 119 11.51 3.05 12.26
N ASN A 120 11.69 4.27 12.75
CA ASN A 120 12.39 4.56 14.02
C ASN A 120 12.29 6.04 14.42
N ASP A 121 12.98 6.39 15.54
CA ASP A 121 12.99 7.75 16.14
C ASP A 121 13.70 8.82 15.29
N GLN A 122 14.32 8.48 14.16
CA GLN A 122 15.11 9.41 13.34
C GLN A 122 14.39 9.89 12.08
N PHE A 123 13.07 9.81 12.03
CA PHE A 123 12.27 10.10 10.84
C PHE A 123 12.74 9.31 9.60
N ASN A 124 12.82 7.99 9.73
CA ASN A 124 12.92 7.08 8.61
C ASN A 124 11.55 6.47 8.32
N ILE A 125 11.28 6.22 7.04
CA ILE A 125 10.02 5.64 6.59
C ILE A 125 10.30 4.28 5.98
N ALA A 126 9.62 3.26 6.50
CA ALA A 126 9.55 1.96 5.88
C ALA A 126 8.49 1.98 4.76
N TYR A 127 8.83 1.39 3.63
CA TYR A 127 7.96 1.29 2.45
C TYR A 127 7.70 -0.18 2.18
N GLU A 128 6.43 -0.55 2.10
CA GLU A 128 6.00 -1.91 1.81
C GLU A 128 5.07 -1.90 0.59
N GLN A 129 5.27 -2.84 -0.34
CA GLN A 129 4.35 -2.99 -1.45
C GLN A 129 3.08 -3.70 -0.98
N VAL A 130 1.96 -3.12 -1.34
CA VAL A 130 0.64 -3.76 -1.27
C VAL A 130 0.10 -3.87 -2.67
N SER A 131 -0.26 -5.09 -3.08
CA SER A 131 -0.91 -5.35 -4.35
C SER A 131 -2.31 -5.88 -4.10
N LEU A 132 -3.28 -5.40 -4.85
CA LEU A 132 -4.67 -5.85 -4.79
C LEU A 132 -5.09 -6.42 -6.14
N ILE A 133 -5.74 -7.58 -6.14
CA ILE A 133 -6.54 -8.08 -7.27
C ILE A 133 -7.99 -8.05 -6.82
N VAL A 134 -8.81 -7.30 -7.56
CA VAL A 134 -10.23 -7.11 -7.25
C VAL A 134 -11.06 -7.73 -8.35
N LEU A 135 -11.82 -8.76 -8.01
CA LEU A 135 -12.80 -9.42 -8.88
C LEU A 135 -14.22 -9.11 -8.38
N LYS A 136 -15.23 -9.63 -9.06
CA LYS A 136 -16.64 -9.38 -8.76
C LYS A 136 -17.00 -9.65 -7.30
N ASN A 137 -16.53 -10.74 -6.71
CA ASN A 137 -16.82 -11.17 -5.34
C ASN A 137 -15.57 -11.63 -4.56
N PHE A 138 -14.36 -11.43 -5.12
CA PHE A 138 -13.09 -11.69 -4.45
C PHE A 138 -12.20 -10.46 -4.42
N VAL A 139 -11.47 -10.30 -3.31
CA VAL A 139 -10.34 -9.37 -3.21
C VAL A 139 -9.15 -10.13 -2.65
N PHE A 140 -8.06 -10.18 -3.41
CA PHE A 140 -6.76 -10.67 -2.93
C PHE A 140 -5.90 -9.47 -2.57
N ALA A 141 -5.36 -9.48 -1.34
CA ALA A 141 -4.41 -8.47 -0.88
C ALA A 141 -3.07 -9.14 -0.58
N PHE A 142 -2.03 -8.73 -1.30
CA PHE A 142 -0.67 -9.24 -1.17
C PHE A 142 0.18 -8.25 -0.41
N LYS A 143 0.90 -8.72 0.62
CA LYS A 143 1.74 -7.92 1.50
C LYS A 143 3.10 -8.59 1.72
N GLU A 144 4.14 -7.80 1.84
CA GLU A 144 5.50 -8.31 2.13
C GLU A 144 5.67 -8.71 3.60
N LYS A 145 4.93 -8.05 4.52
CA LYS A 145 5.05 -8.22 5.97
C LYS A 145 3.75 -8.70 6.58
N THR A 146 3.89 -9.37 7.72
CA THR A 146 2.77 -9.64 8.62
C THR A 146 2.66 -8.49 9.61
N ASP A 147 1.65 -7.66 9.46
CA ASP A 147 1.35 -6.52 10.32
C ASP A 147 -0.16 -6.28 10.47
N SER A 148 -0.53 -5.24 11.21
CA SER A 148 -1.91 -4.88 11.50
C SER A 148 -2.52 -3.90 10.49
N LEU A 149 -1.93 -3.68 9.32
CA LEU A 149 -2.36 -2.67 8.34
C LEU A 149 -3.87 -2.67 8.12
N PHE A 150 -4.44 -3.84 7.90
CA PHE A 150 -5.87 -3.98 7.59
C PHE A 150 -6.73 -4.46 8.76
N SER A 151 -6.20 -4.49 9.99
CA SER A 151 -6.93 -4.98 11.16
C SER A 151 -8.22 -4.22 11.43
N LEU A 152 -8.24 -2.89 11.22
CA LEU A 152 -9.43 -2.08 11.40
C LEU A 152 -10.51 -2.40 10.36
N VAL A 153 -10.13 -2.71 9.11
CA VAL A 153 -11.09 -3.13 8.08
C VAL A 153 -11.68 -4.50 8.45
N ALA A 154 -10.85 -5.45 8.86
CA ALA A 154 -11.29 -6.76 9.34
C ALA A 154 -12.27 -6.63 10.52
N THR A 155 -11.93 -5.82 11.52
CA THR A 155 -12.79 -5.56 12.68
C THR A 155 -14.13 -4.91 12.30
N ARG A 156 -14.14 -3.98 11.33
CA ARG A 156 -15.39 -3.39 10.81
C ARG A 156 -16.28 -4.44 10.14
N ILE A 157 -15.68 -5.37 9.39
CA ILE A 157 -16.40 -6.49 8.77
C ILE A 157 -16.96 -7.42 9.85
N GLU A 158 -16.15 -7.85 10.81
CA GLU A 158 -16.57 -8.76 11.89
C GLU A 158 -17.73 -8.19 12.70
N ASN A 159 -17.66 -6.92 13.07
CA ASN A 159 -18.65 -6.25 13.89
C ASN A 159 -19.86 -5.69 13.09
N SER A 160 -19.90 -5.91 11.78
CA SER A 160 -20.95 -5.35 10.89
C SER A 160 -21.09 -3.83 11.01
N HIS A 161 -19.97 -3.12 11.22
CA HIS A 161 -20.00 -1.66 11.35
C HIS A 161 -19.99 -0.97 9.99
N GLY A 162 -20.94 -0.04 9.81
CA GLY A 162 -21.08 0.76 8.61
C GLY A 162 -21.68 -0.04 7.45
N ARG A 163 -21.21 0.26 6.22
CA ARG A 163 -21.76 -0.32 4.98
C ARG A 163 -20.90 -1.44 4.39
N VAL A 164 -19.84 -1.85 5.06
CA VAL A 164 -18.85 -2.78 4.48
C VAL A 164 -19.47 -4.12 4.08
N ARG A 165 -20.47 -4.62 4.85
CA ARG A 165 -21.13 -5.89 4.53
C ARG A 165 -22.25 -5.78 3.49
N SER A 166 -22.82 -4.59 3.30
CA SER A 166 -23.92 -4.38 2.35
C SER A 166 -23.47 -3.94 0.96
N LEU A 167 -22.15 -3.71 0.78
CA LEU A 167 -21.55 -3.27 -0.48
C LEU A 167 -20.61 -4.34 -1.03
N GLY A 168 -20.21 -4.19 -2.31
CA GLY A 168 -19.44 -5.22 -3.02
C GLY A 168 -17.94 -5.19 -2.75
N SER A 169 -17.21 -5.99 -3.54
CA SER A 169 -15.75 -6.04 -3.53
C SER A 169 -15.08 -4.70 -3.83
N ASP A 170 -15.75 -3.84 -4.61
CA ASP A 170 -15.33 -2.48 -4.89
C ASP A 170 -15.30 -1.59 -3.64
N TYR A 171 -16.24 -1.75 -2.73
CA TYR A 171 -16.22 -1.03 -1.45
C TYR A 171 -15.15 -1.57 -0.50
N LEU A 172 -14.92 -2.89 -0.52
CA LEU A 172 -13.78 -3.47 0.20
C LEU A 172 -12.47 -2.93 -0.35
N MET A 173 -12.29 -2.90 -1.68
CA MET A 173 -11.14 -2.27 -2.34
C MET A 173 -10.95 -0.84 -1.88
N TYR A 174 -12.02 -0.02 -1.91
CA TYR A 174 -11.98 1.35 -1.38
C TYR A 174 -11.48 1.36 0.07
N SER A 175 -12.02 0.52 0.95
CA SER A 175 -11.66 0.51 2.37
C SER A 175 -10.19 0.17 2.61
N LEU A 176 -9.61 -0.71 1.78
CA LEU A 176 -8.20 -1.06 1.82
C LEU A 176 -7.32 0.09 1.29
N LEU A 177 -7.73 0.74 0.19
CA LEU A 177 -7.05 1.91 -0.37
C LEU A 177 -7.04 3.09 0.60
N ASP A 178 -8.20 3.40 1.19
CA ASP A 178 -8.40 4.45 2.18
C ASP A 178 -7.47 4.26 3.38
N THR A 179 -7.40 3.03 3.90
CA THR A 179 -6.50 2.68 5.01
C THR A 179 -5.03 2.96 4.66
N ILE A 180 -4.58 2.61 3.45
CA ILE A 180 -3.20 2.84 3.00
C ILE A 180 -2.93 4.33 2.82
N VAL A 181 -3.90 5.07 2.27
CA VAL A 181 -3.76 6.51 2.03
C VAL A 181 -3.76 7.28 3.35
N ASP A 182 -4.66 6.94 4.26
CA ASP A 182 -4.82 7.63 5.55
C ASP A 182 -3.60 7.49 6.47
N GLN A 183 -2.86 6.38 6.38
CA GLN A 183 -1.59 6.23 7.12
C GLN A 183 -0.59 7.36 6.84
N ASN A 184 -0.64 7.97 5.67
CA ASN A 184 0.28 9.03 5.31
C ASN A 184 0.05 10.31 6.14
N PHE A 185 -1.17 10.57 6.62
CA PHE A 185 -1.44 11.72 7.49
C PHE A 185 -0.67 11.64 8.80
N GLY A 186 -0.61 10.47 9.43
CA GLY A 186 0.19 10.28 10.66
C GLY A 186 1.69 10.52 10.44
N ILE A 187 2.22 10.18 9.25
CA ILE A 187 3.61 10.47 8.88
C ILE A 187 3.82 11.97 8.66
N LEU A 188 2.86 12.65 8.03
CA LEU A 188 2.92 14.10 7.82
C LEU A 188 2.85 14.87 9.13
N ASP A 189 1.98 14.46 10.07
CA ASP A 189 1.90 15.04 11.41
C ASP A 189 3.22 14.89 12.17
N GLN A 190 3.85 13.71 12.12
CA GLN A 190 5.17 13.49 12.71
C GLN A 190 6.27 14.34 12.03
N LEU A 191 6.14 14.56 10.72
CA LEU A 191 7.06 15.43 9.98
C LEU A 191 6.91 16.89 10.42
N ASP A 192 5.68 17.39 10.59
CA ASP A 192 5.40 18.73 11.10
C ASP A 192 6.04 18.96 12.48
N GLU A 193 5.85 18.03 13.42
CA GLU A 193 6.47 18.08 14.75
C GLU A 193 8.00 18.07 14.67
N THR A 194 8.56 17.23 13.79
CA THR A 194 10.01 17.12 13.60
C THR A 194 10.61 18.41 13.03
N LEU A 195 9.94 19.05 12.07
CA LEU A 195 10.40 20.28 11.45
C LEU A 195 10.29 21.47 12.42
N ALA A 196 9.22 21.56 13.20
CA ALA A 196 9.08 22.58 14.23
C ALA A 196 10.18 22.48 15.31
N ALA A 197 10.46 21.27 15.78
CA ALA A 197 11.56 21.05 16.74
C ALA A 197 12.93 21.41 16.14
N LEU A 198 13.17 21.09 14.87
CA LEU A 198 14.42 21.46 14.18
C LEU A 198 14.57 22.98 14.02
N GLU A 199 13.48 23.70 13.76
CA GLU A 199 13.49 25.15 13.67
C GLU A 199 13.90 25.78 15.00
N ASP A 200 13.29 25.35 16.12
CA ASP A 200 13.60 25.82 17.46
C ASP A 200 15.06 25.52 17.85
N ASP A 201 15.54 24.31 17.54
CA ASP A 201 16.94 23.92 17.79
C ASP A 201 17.91 24.79 17.01
N ILE A 202 17.65 25.09 15.73
CA ILE A 202 18.48 25.97 14.89
C ILE A 202 18.54 27.38 15.50
N PHE A 203 17.44 27.86 16.10
CA PHE A 203 17.41 29.17 16.76
C PHE A 203 18.21 29.17 18.06
N THR A 204 18.22 28.08 18.80
CA THR A 204 18.80 28.01 20.16
C THR A 204 20.29 27.66 20.15
N ASP A 205 20.65 26.54 19.52
CA ASP A 205 22.03 26.00 19.51
C ASP A 205 22.31 25.19 18.23
N PRO A 206 22.66 25.86 17.11
CA PRO A 206 22.89 25.19 15.84
C PRO A 206 24.10 24.26 15.87
N THR A 207 23.88 22.96 15.63
CA THR A 207 24.94 21.95 15.60
C THR A 207 25.11 21.35 14.20
N PRO A 208 26.31 20.81 13.84
CA PRO A 208 26.51 20.13 12.54
C PRO A 208 25.58 18.94 12.30
N LYS A 209 25.12 18.26 13.37
CA LYS A 209 24.17 17.14 13.28
C LYS A 209 22.81 17.54 12.72
N MET A 210 22.41 18.80 12.91
CA MET A 210 21.14 19.32 12.37
C MET A 210 21.17 19.36 10.85
N LEU A 211 22.30 19.70 10.25
CA LEU A 211 22.45 19.68 8.79
C LEU A 211 22.27 18.25 8.24
N GLU A 212 22.86 17.26 8.92
CA GLU A 212 22.69 15.85 8.55
C GLU A 212 21.23 15.43 8.66
N LYS A 213 20.54 15.84 9.74
CA LYS A 213 19.12 15.54 9.96
C LYS A 213 18.22 16.20 8.90
N ILE A 214 18.45 17.48 8.58
CA ILE A 214 17.72 18.18 7.49
C ILE A 214 17.91 17.43 6.17
N HIS A 215 19.14 17.02 5.85
CA HIS A 215 19.43 16.28 4.62
C HIS A 215 18.73 14.92 4.58
N GLN A 216 18.73 14.18 5.68
CA GLN A 216 18.05 12.89 5.81
C GLN A 216 16.53 13.04 5.60
N ILE A 217 15.90 13.98 6.29
CA ILE A 217 14.45 14.25 6.14
C ILE A 217 14.12 14.65 4.70
N LYS A 218 14.97 15.49 4.08
CA LYS A 218 14.78 15.87 2.66
C LYS A 218 14.79 14.66 1.73
N LEU A 219 15.66 13.67 1.96
CA LEU A 219 15.68 12.43 1.17
C LEU A 219 14.41 11.61 1.38
N GLU A 220 13.89 11.53 2.62
CA GLU A 220 12.63 10.82 2.89
C GLU A 220 11.43 11.52 2.24
N VAL A 221 11.34 12.85 2.29
CA VAL A 221 10.29 13.63 1.59
C VAL A 221 10.33 13.40 0.08
N ILE A 222 11.52 13.30 -0.52
CA ILE A 222 11.69 12.97 -1.95
C ILE A 222 11.19 11.55 -2.25
N LYS A 223 11.48 10.57 -1.38
CA LYS A 223 10.98 9.19 -1.53
C LYS A 223 9.47 9.14 -1.39
N MET A 224 8.89 9.80 -0.38
CA MET A 224 7.43 9.91 -0.22
C MET A 224 6.78 10.43 -1.50
N ARG A 225 7.28 11.55 -2.02
CA ARG A 225 6.77 12.12 -3.27
C ARG A 225 6.82 11.11 -4.42
N ARG A 226 7.89 10.34 -4.55
CA ARG A 226 8.08 9.35 -5.61
C ARG A 226 6.99 8.27 -5.58
N TYR A 227 6.51 7.88 -4.40
CA TYR A 227 5.51 6.84 -4.23
C TYR A 227 4.08 7.39 -4.15
N ILE A 228 3.89 8.60 -3.63
CA ILE A 228 2.54 9.19 -3.52
C ILE A 228 2.09 9.86 -4.83
N SER A 229 2.99 10.52 -5.58
CA SER A 229 2.59 11.21 -6.81
C SER A 229 1.88 10.31 -7.84
N PRO A 230 2.29 9.04 -8.08
CA PRO A 230 1.56 8.16 -9.00
C PRO A 230 0.17 7.76 -8.48
N VAL A 231 -0.07 7.81 -7.16
CA VAL A 231 -1.38 7.47 -6.57
C VAL A 231 -2.45 8.49 -6.97
N ARG A 232 -2.06 9.73 -7.27
CA ARG A 232 -2.97 10.74 -7.86
C ARG A 232 -3.57 10.25 -9.18
N ASP A 233 -2.72 9.77 -10.08
CA ASP A 233 -3.17 9.32 -11.39
C ASP A 233 -3.95 8.00 -11.28
N LEU A 234 -3.54 7.12 -10.38
CA LEU A 234 -4.25 5.90 -10.03
C LEU A 234 -5.67 6.20 -9.52
N SER A 235 -5.81 7.07 -8.51
CA SER A 235 -7.12 7.42 -7.93
C SER A 235 -8.01 8.18 -8.94
N ALA A 236 -7.42 9.05 -9.77
CA ALA A 236 -8.12 9.71 -10.86
C ALA A 236 -8.62 8.73 -11.93
N ASN A 237 -7.85 7.67 -12.23
CA ASN A 237 -8.27 6.62 -13.16
C ASN A 237 -9.41 5.77 -12.57
N LEU A 238 -9.35 5.40 -11.27
CA LEU A 238 -10.46 4.72 -10.59
C LEU A 238 -11.77 5.51 -10.68
N LEU A 239 -11.70 6.85 -10.55
CA LEU A 239 -12.88 7.72 -10.67
C LEU A 239 -13.48 7.74 -12.09
N ARG A 240 -12.65 7.52 -13.12
CA ARG A 240 -13.07 7.52 -14.53
C ARG A 240 -13.27 6.11 -15.10
N SER A 241 -13.04 5.10 -14.28
CA SER A 241 -13.15 3.71 -14.69
C SER A 241 -14.59 3.41 -15.15
N GLU A 242 -14.70 2.76 -16.31
CA GLU A 242 -15.96 2.23 -16.86
C GLU A 242 -16.11 0.74 -16.54
N SER A 243 -15.23 0.17 -15.71
CA SER A 243 -15.30 -1.23 -15.31
C SER A 243 -16.58 -1.52 -14.53
N GLU A 244 -17.28 -2.58 -14.90
CA GLU A 244 -18.47 -3.06 -14.18
C GLU A 244 -18.17 -3.49 -12.73
N LEU A 245 -16.90 -3.67 -12.40
CA LEU A 245 -16.45 -3.98 -11.03
C LEU A 245 -16.58 -2.79 -10.09
N ILE A 246 -16.66 -1.55 -10.58
CA ILE A 246 -16.80 -0.34 -9.77
C ILE A 246 -18.25 0.18 -9.88
N LYS A 247 -19.00 0.05 -8.80
CA LYS A 247 -20.39 0.52 -8.75
C LYS A 247 -20.47 2.04 -8.57
N PRO A 248 -21.48 2.70 -9.12
CA PRO A 248 -21.70 4.14 -8.91
C PRO A 248 -21.79 4.55 -7.43
N SER A 249 -22.29 3.65 -6.56
CA SER A 249 -22.36 3.87 -5.11
C SER A 249 -20.99 3.98 -4.44
N THR A 250 -19.94 3.39 -5.03
CA THR A 250 -18.58 3.40 -4.50
C THR A 250 -17.78 4.59 -5.03
N GLN A 251 -18.16 5.19 -6.15
CA GLN A 251 -17.44 6.33 -6.73
C GLN A 251 -17.34 7.55 -5.80
N ILE A 252 -18.34 7.78 -4.94
CA ILE A 252 -18.29 8.88 -3.97
C ILE A 252 -17.16 8.68 -2.95
N TYR A 253 -16.93 7.45 -2.53
CA TYR A 253 -15.87 7.09 -1.59
C TYR A 253 -14.49 7.13 -2.27
N LEU A 254 -14.39 6.71 -3.52
CA LEU A 254 -13.15 6.83 -4.30
C LEU A 254 -12.76 8.30 -4.55
N ARG A 255 -13.74 9.21 -4.63
CA ARG A 255 -13.49 10.65 -4.71
C ARG A 255 -12.85 11.16 -3.43
N ASP A 256 -13.31 10.72 -2.28
CA ASP A 256 -12.74 11.07 -0.98
C ASP A 256 -11.27 10.62 -0.88
N VAL A 257 -10.96 9.39 -1.30
CA VAL A 257 -9.56 8.91 -1.40
C VAL A 257 -8.72 9.81 -2.32
N HIS A 258 -9.27 10.20 -3.48
CA HIS A 258 -8.56 11.11 -4.39
C HIS A 258 -8.26 12.46 -3.74
N ASP A 259 -9.24 13.04 -3.04
CA ASP A 259 -9.08 14.31 -2.34
C ASP A 259 -8.05 14.20 -1.20
N HIS A 260 -8.01 13.08 -0.47
CA HIS A 260 -6.95 12.78 0.52
C HIS A 260 -5.57 12.73 -0.14
N VAL A 261 -5.42 12.02 -1.25
CA VAL A 261 -4.15 11.95 -2.00
C VAL A 261 -3.69 13.34 -2.44
N MET A 262 -4.59 14.20 -2.91
CA MET A 262 -4.26 15.58 -3.30
C MET A 262 -3.74 16.38 -2.11
N ARG A 263 -4.40 16.30 -0.94
CA ARG A 263 -3.96 16.96 0.29
C ARG A 263 -2.59 16.48 0.74
N ILE A 264 -2.33 15.17 0.69
CA ILE A 264 -1.02 14.60 1.04
C ILE A 264 0.07 15.14 0.11
N ILE A 265 -0.19 15.23 -1.19
CA ILE A 265 0.76 15.78 -2.18
C ILE A 265 1.06 17.26 -1.90
N GLU A 266 0.05 18.05 -1.60
CA GLU A 266 0.20 19.47 -1.24
C GLU A 266 1.04 19.63 0.05
N SER A 267 0.79 18.81 1.07
CA SER A 267 1.60 18.79 2.30
C SER A 267 3.06 18.43 2.02
N ILE A 268 3.32 17.42 1.19
CA ILE A 268 4.69 17.03 0.78
C ILE A 268 5.43 18.22 0.12
N TYR A 269 4.75 19.00 -0.72
CA TYR A 269 5.36 20.19 -1.32
C TYR A 269 5.66 21.27 -0.27
N THR A 270 4.74 21.51 0.66
CA THR A 270 4.93 22.46 1.76
C THR A 270 6.12 22.07 2.63
N HIS A 271 6.23 20.81 3.02
CA HIS A 271 7.36 20.31 3.82
C HIS A 271 8.71 20.44 3.10
N ARG A 272 8.74 20.19 1.78
CA ARG A 272 9.94 20.42 0.98
C ARG A 272 10.39 21.89 1.03
N ASP A 273 9.45 22.82 0.96
CA ASP A 273 9.75 24.25 0.97
C ASP A 273 10.19 24.72 2.37
N ILE A 274 9.57 24.19 3.45
CA ILE A 274 10.01 24.39 4.84
C ILE A 274 11.45 23.89 5.02
N LEU A 275 11.76 22.65 4.57
CA LEU A 275 13.11 22.10 4.65
C LEU A 275 14.15 22.96 3.94
N SER A 276 13.79 23.54 2.80
CA SER A 276 14.68 24.46 2.10
C SER A 276 14.93 25.73 2.89
N SER A 277 13.90 26.30 3.50
CA SER A 277 13.99 27.48 4.38
C SER A 277 14.82 27.21 5.64
N LEU A 278 14.64 26.02 6.27
CA LEU A 278 15.44 25.61 7.43
C LEU A 278 16.93 25.46 7.08
N LEU A 279 17.24 24.95 5.89
CA LEU A 279 18.62 24.86 5.42
C LEU A 279 19.25 26.26 5.22
N ASP A 280 18.52 27.18 4.60
CA ASP A 280 18.98 28.56 4.40
C ASP A 280 19.16 29.28 5.74
N LEU A 281 18.24 29.09 6.68
CA LEU A 281 18.34 29.63 8.04
C LEU A 281 19.60 29.10 8.76
N TYR A 282 19.85 27.78 8.69
CA TYR A 282 21.04 27.18 9.28
C TYR A 282 22.34 27.75 8.69
N LEU A 283 22.40 27.89 7.35
CA LEU A 283 23.60 28.41 6.65
C LEU A 283 23.82 29.90 6.84
N SER A 284 22.79 30.69 7.13
CA SER A 284 22.87 32.15 7.33
C SER A 284 23.37 32.55 8.72
N ARG A 285 23.44 31.61 9.69
CA ARG A 285 23.92 31.91 11.05
C ARG A 285 25.44 31.99 11.12
N PRO A 286 25.97 33.07 11.72
CA PRO A 286 27.40 33.15 11.98
C PRO A 286 27.80 32.03 12.97
N ARG A 287 28.87 31.31 12.64
CA ARG A 287 29.50 30.32 13.50
C ARG A 287 30.15 30.97 14.69
#